data_9e82389795e3d1c7982ce28927f4efae
#
_entry.id   9e82389795e3d1c7982ce28927f4efae
#
_cell.length_a   1.000
_cell.length_b   1.000
_cell.length_c   1.000
_cell.angle_alpha   90.00
_cell.angle_beta   90.00
_cell.angle_gamma   90.00
#
_symmetry.space_group_name_H-M   'P 1'
#
loop_
_entity.id
_entity.type
_entity.pdbx_description
1 polymer ?
#
loop_
_entity_poly.entity_id
_entity_poly.type
_entity_poly.pdbx_seq_one_letter_code
_entity_poly.pdbx_strand_id
1 'polypeptide(L)'
;MGWEAEHMSMLQIGILGVAGVLLALQFKSGKSEYGIYISIVLGLLIFATLLGKIRLIKDVLNEINSVAGPGNDYWKTLWKILGITYAAEFSSAICKDAGYQTIALQIEVFAKITILVLMLMYGREASNRKQEIDRQHHTIPNKRT
;
A
#
# COMPACT_ATOMS: atom_id res chain seq x y z
N MET A 1 -23.05 3.06 15.22
CA MET A 1 -23.54 1.96 14.38
C MET A 1 -22.65 1.64 13.16
N GLY A 2 -21.78 2.54 12.72
CA GLY A 2 -20.85 2.29 11.61
C GLY A 2 -19.68 1.35 11.93
N TRP A 3 -19.23 1.30 13.16
CA TRP A 3 -18.11 0.47 13.60
C TRP A 3 -18.46 -1.02 13.73
N GLU A 4 -19.69 -1.37 14.05
CA GLU A 4 -20.15 -2.77 14.09
C GLU A 4 -20.23 -3.39 12.68
N ALA A 5 -20.68 -2.62 11.70
CA ALA A 5 -20.72 -3.07 10.32
C ALA A 5 -19.31 -3.28 9.72
N GLU A 6 -18.33 -2.49 10.15
CA GLU A 6 -16.94 -2.66 9.71
C GLU A 6 -16.27 -3.87 10.36
N HIS A 7 -16.50 -4.12 11.64
CA HIS A 7 -16.02 -5.32 12.33
C HIS A 7 -16.62 -6.60 11.77
N MET A 8 -17.92 -6.59 11.46
CA MET A 8 -18.58 -7.74 10.82
C MET A 8 -18.04 -8.00 9.42
N SER A 9 -17.72 -6.95 8.66
CA SER A 9 -17.15 -7.11 7.32
C SER A 9 -15.72 -7.67 7.35
N MET A 10 -14.90 -7.32 8.34
CA MET A 10 -13.57 -7.92 8.53
C MET A 10 -13.63 -9.38 8.94
N LEU A 11 -14.53 -9.74 9.85
CA LEU A 11 -14.79 -11.13 10.25
C LEU A 11 -15.29 -11.97 9.07
N GLN A 12 -16.18 -11.42 8.25
CA GLN A 12 -16.69 -12.08 7.05
C GLN A 12 -15.57 -12.35 6.04
N ILE A 13 -14.67 -11.40 5.80
CA ILE A 13 -13.51 -11.57 4.92
C ILE A 13 -12.55 -12.61 5.49
N GLY A 14 -12.31 -12.60 6.80
CA GLY A 14 -11.49 -13.59 7.48
C GLY A 14 -12.08 -15.02 7.37
N ILE A 15 -13.36 -15.18 7.59
CA ILE A 15 -14.07 -16.47 7.45
C ILE A 15 -14.04 -16.94 6.00
N LEU A 16 -14.29 -16.04 5.05
CA LEU A 16 -14.21 -16.33 3.62
C LEU A 16 -12.81 -16.80 3.21
N GLY A 17 -11.79 -16.14 3.71
CA GLY A 17 -10.38 -16.49 3.47
C GLY A 17 -10.04 -17.88 4.01
N VAL A 18 -10.42 -18.17 5.26
CA VAL A 18 -10.17 -19.47 5.90
C VAL A 18 -10.95 -20.59 5.20
N ALA A 19 -12.23 -20.37 4.91
CA ALA A 19 -13.06 -21.33 4.17
C ALA A 19 -12.48 -21.61 2.78
N GLY A 20 -12.00 -20.58 2.08
CA GLY A 20 -11.35 -20.71 0.79
C GLY A 20 -10.06 -21.51 0.84
N VAL A 21 -9.22 -21.31 1.86
CA VAL A 21 -7.99 -22.10 2.06
C VAL A 21 -8.33 -23.55 2.36
N LEU A 22 -9.33 -23.82 3.18
CA LEU A 22 -9.77 -25.17 3.45
C LEU A 22 -10.29 -25.89 2.19
N LEU A 23 -11.05 -25.18 1.35
CA LEU A 23 -11.47 -25.68 0.04
C LEU A 23 -10.26 -25.97 -0.87
N ALA A 24 -9.31 -25.05 -0.94
CA ALA A 24 -8.09 -25.23 -1.74
C ALA A 24 -7.30 -26.47 -1.29
N LEU A 25 -7.22 -26.72 0.02
CA LEU A 25 -6.58 -27.92 0.59
C LEU A 25 -7.30 -29.22 0.22
N GLN A 26 -8.64 -29.22 0.19
CA GLN A 26 -9.41 -30.37 -0.25
C GLN A 26 -9.18 -30.72 -1.72
N PHE A 27 -9.08 -29.73 -2.58
CA PHE A 27 -8.80 -29.95 -4.00
C PHE A 27 -7.34 -30.35 -4.27
N LYS A 28 -6.42 -30.06 -3.37
CA LYS A 28 -5.00 -30.46 -3.47
C LYS A 28 -4.82 -31.97 -3.41
N SER A 29 -5.75 -32.72 -2.85
CA SER A 29 -5.68 -34.18 -2.72
C SER A 29 -5.94 -34.94 -4.03
N GLY A 30 -6.53 -34.30 -5.05
CA GLY A 30 -6.86 -34.97 -6.32
C GLY A 30 -5.95 -34.65 -7.50
N LYS A 31 -5.65 -33.39 -7.75
CA LYS A 31 -4.68 -32.89 -8.75
C LYS A 31 -4.15 -31.54 -8.25
N SER A 32 -2.85 -31.47 -8.04
CA SER A 32 -2.20 -30.33 -7.36
C SER A 32 -2.34 -28.97 -8.07
N GLU A 33 -2.75 -28.96 -9.32
CA GLU A 33 -2.85 -27.74 -10.14
C GLU A 33 -4.06 -26.87 -9.77
N TYR A 34 -5.19 -27.48 -9.41
CA TYR A 34 -6.42 -26.73 -9.12
C TYR A 34 -6.36 -25.91 -7.82
N GLY A 35 -5.61 -26.37 -6.82
CA GLY A 35 -5.43 -25.65 -5.56
C GLY A 35 -4.80 -24.29 -5.72
N ILE A 36 -3.85 -24.15 -6.64
CA ILE A 36 -3.17 -22.89 -6.97
C ILE A 36 -4.14 -21.90 -7.59
N TYR A 37 -4.94 -22.34 -8.56
CA TYR A 37 -5.93 -21.47 -9.22
C TYR A 37 -7.00 -20.97 -8.26
N ILE A 38 -7.47 -21.81 -7.36
CA ILE A 38 -8.45 -21.45 -6.33
C ILE A 38 -7.87 -20.40 -5.38
N SER A 39 -6.63 -20.57 -4.94
CA SER A 39 -5.93 -19.61 -4.08
C SER A 39 -5.80 -18.23 -4.75
N ILE A 40 -5.39 -18.20 -6.01
CA ILE A 40 -5.25 -16.97 -6.78
C ILE A 40 -6.61 -16.27 -6.95
N VAL A 41 -7.65 -17.00 -7.33
CA VAL A 41 -9.00 -16.43 -7.51
C VAL A 41 -9.55 -15.87 -6.20
N LEU A 42 -9.36 -16.56 -5.09
CA LEU A 42 -9.76 -16.07 -3.77
C LEU A 42 -8.99 -14.82 -3.36
N GLY A 43 -7.68 -14.78 -3.59
CA GLY A 43 -6.86 -13.62 -3.35
C GLY A 43 -7.33 -12.40 -4.16
N LEU A 44 -7.67 -12.62 -5.44
CA LEU A 44 -8.22 -11.56 -6.31
C LEU A 44 -9.59 -11.08 -5.84
N LEU A 45 -10.46 -11.96 -5.37
CA LEU A 45 -11.78 -11.59 -4.84
C LEU A 45 -11.64 -10.74 -3.57
N ILE A 46 -10.78 -11.14 -2.64
CA ILE A 46 -10.50 -10.37 -1.42
C ILE A 46 -9.91 -9.01 -1.79
N PHE A 47 -8.98 -8.97 -2.75
CA PHE A 47 -8.39 -7.73 -3.25
C PHE A 47 -9.43 -6.80 -3.90
N ALA A 48 -10.33 -7.34 -4.72
CA ALA A 48 -11.43 -6.57 -5.31
C ALA A 48 -12.34 -5.95 -4.24
N THR A 49 -12.59 -6.67 -3.15
CA THR A 49 -13.36 -6.15 -2.00
C THR A 49 -12.63 -4.99 -1.32
N LEU A 50 -11.30 -5.08 -1.19
CA LEU A 50 -10.46 -3.99 -0.67
C LEU A 50 -10.51 -2.75 -1.55
N LEU A 51 -10.50 -2.91 -2.88
CA LEU A 51 -10.61 -1.78 -3.82
C LEU A 51 -11.93 -1.02 -3.64
N GLY A 52 -13.02 -1.70 -3.30
CA GLY A 52 -14.30 -1.07 -2.96
C GLY A 52 -14.23 -0.17 -1.72
N LYS A 53 -13.30 -0.43 -0.79
CA LYS A 53 -13.10 0.37 0.42
C LYS A 53 -12.17 1.60 0.21
N ILE A 54 -11.55 1.73 -0.96
CA ILE A 54 -10.66 2.87 -1.28
C ILE A 54 -11.38 4.22 -1.16
N ARG A 55 -12.69 4.27 -1.42
CA ARG A 55 -13.47 5.51 -1.26
C ARG A 55 -13.47 6.00 0.18
N LEU A 56 -13.66 5.10 1.14
CA LEU A 56 -13.55 5.41 2.57
C LEU A 56 -12.17 5.94 2.96
N ILE A 57 -11.13 5.36 2.39
CA ILE A 57 -9.75 5.79 2.61
C ILE A 57 -9.53 7.20 2.05
N LYS A 58 -10.07 7.50 0.87
CA LYS A 58 -10.01 8.85 0.29
C LYS A 58 -10.68 9.91 1.17
N ASP A 59 -11.81 9.59 1.76
CA ASP A 59 -12.55 10.54 2.62
C ASP A 59 -11.76 10.84 3.89
N VAL A 60 -11.21 9.81 4.54
CA VAL A 60 -10.32 9.96 5.70
C VAL A 60 -9.06 10.75 5.35
N LEU A 61 -8.50 10.53 4.16
CA LEU A 61 -7.33 11.26 3.67
C LEU A 61 -7.60 12.74 3.44
N ASN A 62 -8.75 13.06 2.86
CA ASN A 62 -9.15 14.44 2.66
C ASN A 62 -9.35 15.16 4.00
N GLU A 63 -9.88 14.48 4.99
CA GLU A 63 -10.01 14.98 6.34
C GLU A 63 -8.64 15.25 6.99
N ILE A 64 -7.71 14.30 6.88
CA ILE A 64 -6.34 14.48 7.38
C ILE A 64 -5.62 15.61 6.65
N ASN A 65 -5.77 15.73 5.33
CA ASN A 65 -5.22 16.85 4.56
C ASN A 65 -5.75 18.22 5.01
N SER A 66 -7.01 18.29 5.40
CA SER A 66 -7.60 19.54 5.88
C SER A 66 -7.02 19.97 7.24
N VAL A 67 -6.64 19.01 8.07
CA VAL A 67 -6.03 19.26 9.39
C VAL A 67 -4.52 19.53 9.29
N ALA A 68 -3.84 18.89 8.35
CA ALA A 68 -2.38 19.01 8.19
C ALA A 68 -1.92 20.31 7.52
N GLY A 69 -2.84 21.08 6.93
CA GLY A 69 -2.57 22.37 6.29
C GLY A 69 -2.06 22.27 4.85
N PRO A 70 -2.15 23.36 4.09
CA PRO A 70 -1.71 23.40 2.70
C PRO A 70 -0.19 23.33 2.62
N GLY A 71 0.32 22.34 1.90
CA GLY A 71 1.74 22.15 1.62
C GLY A 71 2.36 20.84 2.08
N ASN A 72 1.56 19.95 2.63
CA ASN A 72 2.06 18.65 3.10
C ASN A 72 1.98 17.57 1.99
N ASP A 73 2.84 17.70 0.98
CA ASP A 73 2.97 16.70 -0.08
C ASP A 73 3.51 15.34 0.42
N TYR A 74 3.93 15.28 1.70
CA TYR A 74 4.41 14.06 2.35
C TYR A 74 3.37 12.94 2.38
N TRP A 75 2.08 13.28 2.54
CA TRP A 75 1.00 12.30 2.54
C TRP A 75 0.82 11.60 1.19
N LYS A 76 0.92 12.35 0.10
CA LYS A 76 0.86 11.78 -1.25
C LYS A 76 1.98 10.77 -1.48
N THR A 77 3.17 11.08 -0.98
CA THR A 77 4.34 10.20 -1.07
C THR A 77 4.17 8.94 -0.24
N LEU A 78 3.70 9.08 1.00
CA LEU A 78 3.38 7.95 1.87
C LEU A 78 2.40 6.99 1.21
N TRP A 79 1.36 7.51 0.57
CA TRP A 79 0.39 6.69 -0.14
C TRP A 79 0.96 5.98 -1.36
N LYS A 80 1.83 6.64 -2.10
CA LYS A 80 2.56 6.01 -3.21
C LYS A 80 3.44 4.86 -2.71
N ILE A 81 4.19 5.09 -1.65
CA ILE A 81 5.05 4.07 -1.04
C ILE A 81 4.22 2.90 -0.52
N LEU A 82 3.14 3.18 0.20
CA LEU A 82 2.24 2.16 0.72
C LEU A 82 1.60 1.33 -0.40
N GLY A 83 1.13 2.01 -1.46
CA GLY A 83 0.54 1.36 -2.63
C GLY A 83 1.53 0.46 -3.36
N ILE A 84 2.77 0.91 -3.56
CA ILE A 84 3.83 0.13 -4.20
C ILE A 84 4.19 -1.08 -3.35
N THR A 85 4.35 -0.90 -2.04
CA THR A 85 4.65 -1.97 -1.10
C THR A 85 3.57 -3.05 -1.12
N TYR A 86 2.31 -2.65 -1.03
CA TYR A 86 1.19 -3.57 -1.03
C TYR A 86 1.04 -4.32 -2.36
N ALA A 87 1.16 -3.61 -3.49
CA ALA A 87 1.11 -4.22 -4.81
C ALA A 87 2.25 -5.23 -5.03
N ALA A 88 3.45 -4.90 -4.55
CA ALA A 88 4.61 -5.78 -4.63
C ALA A 88 4.45 -7.04 -3.75
N GLU A 89 3.99 -6.89 -2.52
CA GLU A 89 3.73 -8.02 -1.62
C GLU A 89 2.66 -8.95 -2.18
N PHE A 90 1.58 -8.38 -2.71
CA PHE A 90 0.51 -9.16 -3.32
C PHE A 90 0.99 -9.92 -4.57
N SER A 91 1.73 -9.24 -5.45
CA SER A 91 2.30 -9.86 -6.66
C SER A 91 3.33 -10.95 -6.32
N SER A 92 4.18 -10.69 -5.33
CA SER A 92 5.15 -11.67 -4.82
C SER A 92 4.46 -12.90 -4.23
N ALA A 93 3.40 -12.70 -3.45
CA ALA A 93 2.63 -13.78 -2.87
C ALA A 93 1.99 -14.68 -3.94
N ILE A 94 1.40 -14.09 -4.99
CA ILE A 94 0.85 -14.85 -6.12
C ILE A 94 1.93 -15.68 -6.81
N CYS A 95 3.12 -15.10 -7.05
CA CYS A 95 4.23 -15.82 -7.65
C CYS A 95 4.74 -16.96 -6.76
N LYS A 96 4.81 -16.76 -5.45
CA LYS A 96 5.17 -17.80 -4.49
C LYS A 96 4.18 -18.96 -4.49
N ASP A 97 2.89 -18.65 -4.49
CA ASP A 97 1.81 -19.65 -4.51
C ASP A 97 1.83 -20.46 -5.82
N ALA A 98 2.17 -19.83 -6.92
CA ALA A 98 2.35 -20.49 -8.22
C ALA A 98 3.65 -21.31 -8.32
N GLY A 99 4.54 -21.26 -7.32
CA GLY A 99 5.80 -21.99 -7.29
C GLY A 99 7.00 -21.26 -7.90
N TYR A 100 6.84 -20.00 -8.30
CA TYR A 100 7.89 -19.18 -8.92
C TYR A 100 8.59 -18.27 -7.90
N GLN A 101 9.39 -18.88 -7.04
CA GLN A 101 10.10 -18.21 -5.96
C GLN A 101 11.07 -17.11 -6.45
N THR A 102 11.77 -17.37 -7.56
CA THR A 102 12.76 -16.44 -8.11
C THR A 102 12.10 -15.16 -8.62
N ILE A 103 10.96 -15.29 -9.28
CA ILE A 103 10.19 -14.12 -9.78
C ILE A 103 9.64 -13.32 -8.60
N ALA A 104 9.13 -13.97 -7.57
CA ALA A 104 8.67 -13.34 -6.35
C ALA A 104 9.76 -12.48 -5.68
N LEU A 105 10.95 -13.04 -5.55
CA LEU A 105 12.12 -12.33 -5.02
C LEU A 105 12.49 -11.08 -5.85
N GLN A 106 12.47 -11.20 -7.17
CA GLN A 106 12.76 -10.08 -8.06
C GLN A 106 11.74 -8.95 -7.91
N ILE A 107 10.46 -9.26 -7.77
CA ILE A 107 9.40 -8.27 -7.53
C ILE A 107 9.65 -7.54 -6.21
N GLU A 108 9.98 -8.26 -5.15
CA GLU A 108 10.29 -7.66 -3.84
C GLU A 108 11.51 -6.74 -3.89
N VAL A 109 12.58 -7.17 -4.55
CA VAL A 109 13.79 -6.36 -4.71
C VAL A 109 13.51 -5.11 -5.54
N PHE A 110 12.77 -5.24 -6.63
CA PHE A 110 12.39 -4.11 -7.48
C PHE A 110 11.55 -3.09 -6.72
N ALA A 111 10.60 -3.54 -5.91
CA ALA A 111 9.77 -2.68 -5.07
C ALA A 111 10.60 -1.93 -4.03
N LYS A 112 11.53 -2.61 -3.37
CA LYS A 112 12.44 -2.01 -2.38
C LYS A 112 13.32 -0.92 -3.00
N ILE A 113 13.87 -1.17 -4.19
CA ILE A 113 14.66 -0.18 -4.94
C ILE A 113 13.79 1.01 -5.33
N THR A 114 12.59 0.78 -5.83
CA THR A 114 11.66 1.85 -6.20
C THR A 114 11.28 2.74 -5.00
N ILE A 115 11.01 2.15 -3.86
CA ILE A 115 10.72 2.86 -2.61
C ILE A 115 11.94 3.68 -2.17
N LEU A 116 13.14 3.10 -2.24
CA LEU A 116 14.38 3.79 -1.89
C LEU A 116 14.62 5.01 -2.78
N VAL A 117 14.44 4.87 -4.09
CA VAL A 117 14.55 5.98 -5.06
C VAL A 117 13.52 7.07 -4.76
N LEU A 118 12.27 6.72 -4.49
CA LEU A 118 11.24 7.69 -4.12
C LEU A 118 11.59 8.43 -2.83
N MET A 119 12.07 7.72 -1.81
CA MET A 119 12.51 8.34 -0.55
C MET A 119 13.67 9.32 -0.76
N LEU A 120 14.65 8.95 -1.60
CA LEU A 120 15.78 9.82 -1.92
C LEU A 120 15.35 11.07 -2.71
N MET A 121 14.47 10.92 -3.68
CA MET A 121 13.93 12.05 -4.45
C MET A 121 13.17 13.04 -3.56
N TYR A 122 12.33 12.55 -2.70
CA TYR A 122 11.55 13.39 -1.77
C TYR A 122 12.42 14.00 -0.68
N GLY A 123 13.41 13.27 -0.16
CA GLY A 123 14.39 13.80 0.78
C GLY A 123 15.21 14.95 0.17
N ARG A 124 15.60 14.84 -1.09
CA ARG A 124 16.27 15.91 -1.84
C ARG A 124 15.40 17.16 -2.00
N GLU A 125 14.15 16.98 -2.39
CA GLU A 125 13.20 18.07 -2.56
C GLU A 125 12.91 18.78 -1.24
N ALA A 126 12.72 18.06 -0.15
CA ALA A 126 12.56 18.64 1.19
C ALA A 126 13.81 19.42 1.63
N SER A 127 15.00 18.92 1.37
CA SER A 127 16.26 19.59 1.67
C SER A 127 16.43 20.90 0.86
N ASN A 128 16.09 20.87 -0.42
CA ASN A 128 16.15 22.05 -1.30
C ASN A 128 15.19 23.15 -0.86
N ARG A 129 13.95 22.78 -0.49
CA ARG A 129 12.96 23.73 0.06
C ARG A 129 13.44 24.37 1.34
N LYS A 130 14.06 23.60 2.22
CA LYS A 130 14.62 24.11 3.47
C LYS A 130 15.74 25.10 3.24
N GLN A 131 16.64 24.83 2.30
CA GLN A 131 17.71 25.76 1.91
C GLN A 131 17.17 27.06 1.29
N GLU A 132 16.12 26.98 0.52
CA GLU A 132 15.49 28.15 -0.09
C GLU A 132 14.83 29.06 0.95
N ILE A 133 14.17 28.48 1.93
CA ILE A 133 13.58 29.21 3.08
C ILE A 133 14.69 29.89 3.90
N ASP A 134 15.81 29.22 4.16
CA ASP A 134 16.94 29.79 4.88
C ASP A 134 17.60 30.94 4.10
N ARG A 135 17.70 30.84 2.78
CA ARG A 135 18.17 31.92 1.93
C ARG A 135 17.26 33.15 1.96
N GLN A 136 15.95 32.94 1.95
CA GLN A 136 14.99 34.05 2.04
C GLN A 136 15.04 34.73 3.41
N HIS A 137 15.27 34.01 4.48
CA HIS A 137 15.47 34.59 5.81
C HIS A 137 16.76 35.40 5.92
N HIS A 138 17.82 35.04 5.20
CA HIS A 138 19.08 35.79 5.17
C HIS A 138 19.02 37.03 4.29
N THR A 139 18.09 37.14 3.35
CA THR A 139 17.96 38.28 2.43
C THR A 139 17.01 39.38 2.95
N ILE A 140 16.38 39.21 4.11
CA ILE A 140 15.65 40.28 4.75
C ILE A 140 16.66 41.21 5.46
N PRO A 141 16.96 42.41 4.91
CA PRO A 141 17.83 43.33 5.61
C PRO A 141 17.18 43.75 6.92
N ASN A 142 17.94 43.61 7.98
CA ASN A 142 17.55 44.06 9.31
C ASN A 142 17.30 45.60 9.25
N LYS A 143 16.07 46.02 8.93
CA LYS A 143 15.63 47.40 9.08
C LYS A 143 15.37 47.65 10.55
N ARG A 144 16.41 47.64 11.36
CA ARG A 144 16.43 48.27 12.67
C ARG A 144 17.55 49.27 12.70
N THR A 145 17.27 50.41 12.18
CA THR A 145 17.84 51.70 12.57
C THR A 145 16.72 52.69 12.50
#